data_2ac026a7d23f30a463679abd256a1df6
#
_entry.id   2ac026a7d23f30a463679abd256a1df6
#
_cell.length_a   1.000
_cell.length_b   1.000
_cell.length_c   1.000
_cell.angle_alpha   90.00
_cell.angle_beta   90.00
_cell.angle_gamma   90.00
#
_symmetry.space_group_name_H-M   'P 1'
#
loop_
_entity.id
_entity.type
_entity.pdbx_description
1 polymer ?
#
loop_
_entity_poly.entity_id
_entity_poly.type
_entity_poly.pdbx_seq_one_letter_code
_entity_poly.pdbx_strand_id
1 'polypeptide(L)'
;MESLRTIGKAIPADVRAVNRRLLLQHVSEGRGRVSRADVVRLTGLNTATVSGLVAEMLEQGLVREVGLGPSIGGKPPILLDLDDRLFTVLGVQLTRDGFRIAALSLRGRIIEAREVVGDSDQIADVLVPAIQEVAASLDRTVLAVGVSVPGIVDHRGLISRSVLLHRDDFDLGGLLTERLGYPVHLINDSDACALAEVALSDDPAPTLMALYVGDGVGAGLVLSGALFQGETFGAGEVGHLNLRTHDLRCACGRTGCLEAAARISVLTGQPQSLQLTPRGERVEGLLDEKAAEHAARNIAALLELVYELIDVRRTVLCGPVCDLGPGLLAHIRDALTENEPYLGGHITVEYSRLGWNGTLLGAAATAAHKELGLLWTMIES
;
A
#
# COMPACT_ATOMS: atom_id res chain seq x y z
N MET A 1 35.90 -2.67 -2.83
CA MET A 1 35.86 -1.18 -2.91
C MET A 1 35.68 -0.84 -4.39
N GLU A 2 34.42 -0.93 -4.87
CA GLU A 2 34.12 -0.60 -6.24
C GLU A 2 33.02 0.45 -6.31
N SER A 3 33.47 1.55 -6.89
CA SER A 3 32.75 2.56 -7.64
C SER A 3 31.44 3.08 -7.05
N LEU A 4 31.54 4.23 -6.43
CA LEU A 4 30.50 5.26 -6.47
C LEU A 4 30.03 5.37 -7.92
N ARG A 5 28.84 4.83 -8.22
CA ARG A 5 28.18 5.00 -9.51
C ARG A 5 28.11 6.48 -9.79
N THR A 6 28.75 6.88 -10.88
CA THR A 6 28.67 8.24 -11.40
C THR A 6 27.19 8.60 -11.53
N ILE A 7 26.72 9.51 -10.68
CA ILE A 7 25.38 10.07 -10.83
C ILE A 7 25.41 10.81 -12.15
N GLY A 8 24.77 10.27 -13.16
CA GLY A 8 24.64 10.92 -14.47
C GLY A 8 24.06 12.31 -14.27
N LYS A 9 24.52 13.27 -15.09
CA LYS A 9 24.01 14.63 -15.05
C LYS A 9 22.51 14.58 -15.33
N ALA A 10 21.67 14.97 -14.35
CA ALA A 10 20.22 14.99 -14.52
C ALA A 10 19.88 15.87 -15.73
N ILE A 11 19.06 15.34 -16.65
CA ILE A 11 18.58 16.12 -17.79
C ILE A 11 17.57 17.15 -17.31
N PRO A 12 17.44 18.32 -17.95
CA PRO A 12 16.51 19.39 -17.51
C PRO A 12 15.06 18.93 -17.36
N ALA A 13 14.62 17.96 -18.16
CA ALA A 13 13.28 17.37 -18.07
C ALA A 13 13.07 16.62 -16.75
N ASP A 14 14.08 15.86 -16.29
CA ASP A 14 14.01 15.12 -15.02
C ASP A 14 13.93 16.06 -13.83
N VAL A 15 14.74 17.15 -13.87
CA VAL A 15 14.71 18.18 -12.83
C VAL A 15 13.35 18.86 -12.75
N ARG A 16 12.71 19.16 -13.91
CA ARG A 16 11.38 19.75 -13.94
C ARG A 16 10.32 18.81 -13.35
N ALA A 17 10.37 17.53 -13.69
CA ALA A 17 9.47 16.51 -13.16
C ALA A 17 9.61 16.37 -11.64
N VAL A 18 10.84 16.33 -11.12
CA VAL A 18 11.11 16.28 -9.68
C VAL A 18 10.57 17.54 -8.99
N ASN A 19 10.83 18.73 -9.52
CA ASN A 19 10.34 19.99 -8.96
C ASN A 19 8.80 20.06 -8.96
N ARG A 20 8.16 19.56 -10.02
CA ARG A 20 6.70 19.47 -10.12
C ARG A 20 6.12 18.59 -9.03
N ARG A 21 6.67 17.39 -8.82
CA ARG A 21 6.25 16.46 -7.76
C ARG A 21 6.41 17.08 -6.38
N LEU A 22 7.58 17.66 -6.11
CA LEU A 22 7.87 18.33 -4.84
C LEU A 22 6.86 19.45 -4.55
N LEU A 23 6.57 20.29 -5.53
CA LEU A 23 5.62 21.38 -5.41
C LEU A 23 4.20 20.86 -5.14
N LEU A 24 3.74 19.86 -5.92
CA LEU A 24 2.41 19.28 -5.78
C LEU A 24 2.24 18.63 -4.39
N GLN A 25 3.29 17.98 -3.85
CA GLN A 25 3.28 17.42 -2.52
C GLN A 25 3.09 18.51 -1.45
N HIS A 26 3.85 19.61 -1.49
CA HIS A 26 3.69 20.71 -0.52
C HIS A 26 2.33 21.41 -0.62
N VAL A 27 1.77 21.55 -1.83
CA VAL A 27 0.41 22.09 -1.99
C VAL A 27 -0.62 21.13 -1.38
N SER A 28 -0.47 19.83 -1.59
CA SER A 28 -1.34 18.80 -1.02
C SER A 28 -1.29 18.80 0.51
N GLU A 29 -0.11 18.79 1.11
CA GLU A 29 0.11 18.84 2.57
C GLU A 29 -0.41 20.14 3.18
N GLY A 30 -0.29 21.24 2.44
CA GLY A 30 -0.71 22.57 2.90
C GLY A 30 -2.22 22.74 3.05
N ARG A 31 -3.04 21.87 2.45
CA ARG A 31 -4.52 21.83 2.57
C ARG A 31 -5.16 23.23 2.47
N GLY A 32 -4.83 23.96 1.43
CA GLY A 32 -5.36 25.28 1.18
C GLY A 32 -4.76 26.39 2.06
N ARG A 33 -3.64 26.15 2.73
CA ARG A 33 -2.95 27.10 3.60
C ARG A 33 -1.61 27.58 3.06
N VAL A 34 -1.17 27.11 1.93
CA VAL A 34 0.12 27.49 1.31
C VAL A 34 -0.10 28.41 0.11
N SER A 35 0.77 29.43 -0.01
CA SER A 35 0.85 30.31 -1.16
C SER A 35 2.08 29.98 -2.01
N ARG A 36 2.19 30.61 -3.22
CA ARG A 36 3.41 30.50 -4.04
C ARG A 36 4.68 30.89 -3.29
N ALA A 37 4.60 31.93 -2.43
CA ALA A 37 5.73 32.37 -1.62
C ALA A 37 6.13 31.33 -0.57
N ASP A 38 5.14 30.64 0.02
CA ASP A 38 5.40 29.55 0.96
C ASP A 38 6.08 28.37 0.26
N VAL A 39 5.60 28.00 -0.93
CA VAL A 39 6.23 26.93 -1.74
C VAL A 39 7.68 27.29 -2.11
N VAL A 40 7.98 28.54 -2.49
CA VAL A 40 9.37 29.01 -2.68
C VAL A 40 10.21 28.75 -1.44
N ARG A 41 9.70 29.12 -0.26
CA ARG A 41 10.41 28.96 1.02
C ARG A 41 10.62 27.50 1.39
N LEU A 42 9.60 26.64 1.20
CA LEU A 42 9.63 25.23 1.54
C LEU A 42 10.53 24.41 0.62
N THR A 43 10.54 24.74 -0.66
CA THR A 43 11.26 23.97 -1.67
C THR A 43 12.67 24.51 -1.97
N GLY A 44 12.95 25.78 -1.65
CA GLY A 44 14.16 26.47 -2.06
C GLY A 44 14.24 26.79 -3.58
N LEU A 45 13.19 26.52 -4.34
CA LEU A 45 13.12 26.85 -5.76
C LEU A 45 12.97 28.35 -5.97
N ASN A 46 13.46 28.86 -7.10
CA ASN A 46 13.29 30.28 -7.40
C ASN A 46 11.82 30.61 -7.78
N THR A 47 11.45 31.88 -7.58
CA THR A 47 10.08 32.38 -7.78
C THR A 47 9.55 32.14 -9.21
N ALA A 48 10.40 32.26 -10.23
CA ALA A 48 9.99 32.06 -11.61
C ALA A 48 9.64 30.60 -11.88
N THR A 49 10.42 29.63 -11.36
CA THR A 49 10.16 28.19 -11.45
C THR A 49 8.87 27.83 -10.75
N VAL A 50 8.67 28.29 -9.51
CA VAL A 50 7.43 28.02 -8.76
C VAL A 50 6.21 28.61 -9.48
N SER A 51 6.28 29.87 -9.94
CA SER A 51 5.18 30.51 -10.66
C SER A 51 4.83 29.79 -11.95
N GLY A 52 5.82 29.33 -12.70
CA GLY A 52 5.60 28.59 -13.96
C GLY A 52 4.96 27.22 -13.70
N LEU A 53 5.46 26.47 -12.70
CA LEU A 53 4.89 25.16 -12.35
C LEU A 53 3.46 25.28 -11.78
N VAL A 54 3.19 26.28 -10.92
CA VAL A 54 1.85 26.53 -10.40
C VAL A 54 0.89 26.90 -11.53
N ALA A 55 1.30 27.76 -12.49
CA ALA A 55 0.45 28.11 -13.63
C ALA A 55 0.09 26.87 -14.48
N GLU A 56 1.07 26.01 -14.75
CA GLU A 56 0.84 24.74 -15.46
C GLU A 56 -0.15 23.82 -14.70
N MET A 57 0.00 23.68 -13.38
CA MET A 57 -0.88 22.84 -12.57
C MET A 57 -2.31 23.40 -12.44
N LEU A 58 -2.46 24.73 -12.43
CA LEU A 58 -3.76 25.39 -12.50
C LEU A 58 -4.44 25.13 -13.83
N GLU A 59 -3.71 25.25 -14.95
CA GLU A 59 -4.20 24.95 -16.28
C GLU A 59 -4.60 23.50 -16.45
N GLN A 60 -3.85 22.58 -15.87
CA GLN A 60 -4.16 21.15 -15.86
C GLN A 60 -5.30 20.78 -14.88
N GLY A 61 -5.73 21.69 -14.01
CA GLY A 61 -6.75 21.43 -12.99
C GLY A 61 -6.28 20.55 -11.83
N LEU A 62 -4.97 20.38 -11.63
CA LEU A 62 -4.41 19.64 -10.48
C LEU A 62 -4.38 20.47 -9.21
N VAL A 63 -4.25 21.79 -9.37
CA VAL A 63 -4.22 22.77 -8.28
C VAL A 63 -5.28 23.82 -8.54
N ARG A 64 -5.86 24.38 -7.49
CA ARG A 64 -6.81 25.49 -7.55
C ARG A 64 -6.43 26.59 -6.57
N GLU A 65 -6.86 27.81 -6.84
CA GLU A 65 -6.78 28.92 -5.90
C GLU A 65 -8.01 28.90 -4.97
N VAL A 66 -7.78 28.97 -3.65
CA VAL A 66 -8.83 28.79 -2.64
C VAL A 66 -9.14 30.04 -1.84
N GLY A 67 -8.49 31.16 -2.15
CA GLY A 67 -8.77 32.44 -1.49
C GLY A 67 -7.51 33.21 -1.12
N LEU A 68 -7.69 34.22 -0.28
CA LEU A 68 -6.59 35.07 0.19
C LEU A 68 -6.17 34.65 1.60
N GLY A 69 -4.88 34.54 1.80
CA GLY A 69 -4.29 34.30 3.12
C GLY A 69 -4.16 35.57 3.96
N PRO A 70 -3.72 35.44 5.22
CA PRO A 70 -3.51 36.57 6.11
C PRO A 70 -2.42 37.51 5.54
N SER A 71 -2.68 38.83 5.60
CA SER A 71 -1.71 39.85 5.21
C SER A 71 -0.76 40.14 6.37
N ILE A 72 0.54 40.05 6.10
CA ILE A 72 1.61 40.42 7.03
C ILE A 72 2.32 41.71 6.51
N GLY A 73 1.53 42.67 6.06
CA GLY A 73 2.05 43.91 5.45
C GLY A 73 2.26 43.74 3.93
N GLY A 74 1.33 44.22 3.16
CA GLY A 74 1.33 44.12 1.67
C GLY A 74 0.06 43.44 1.12
N LYS A 75 0.09 43.08 -0.17
CA LYS A 75 -1.03 42.37 -0.81
C LYS A 75 -1.16 40.97 -0.22
N PRO A 76 -2.36 40.58 0.26
CA PRO A 76 -2.61 39.22 0.74
C PRO A 76 -2.20 38.14 -0.29
N PRO A 77 -1.52 37.06 0.13
CA PRO A 77 -1.13 36.00 -0.76
C PRO A 77 -2.34 35.18 -1.21
N ILE A 78 -2.33 34.70 -2.43
CA ILE A 78 -3.32 33.74 -2.93
C ILE A 78 -2.91 32.35 -2.45
N LEU A 79 -3.83 31.66 -1.78
CA LEU A 79 -3.66 30.32 -1.26
C LEU A 79 -3.96 29.27 -2.34
N LEU A 80 -3.19 28.19 -2.32
CA LEU A 80 -3.27 27.08 -3.27
C LEU A 80 -3.74 25.82 -2.55
N ASP A 81 -4.51 25.01 -3.24
CA ASP A 81 -4.92 23.69 -2.81
C ASP A 81 -4.94 22.69 -3.96
N LEU A 82 -4.86 21.40 -3.65
CA LEU A 82 -5.08 20.33 -4.60
C LEU A 82 -6.54 20.38 -5.10
N ASP A 83 -6.76 20.29 -6.39
CA ASP A 83 -8.13 20.16 -6.91
C ASP A 83 -8.53 18.68 -6.95
N ASP A 84 -9.29 18.27 -5.94
CA ASP A 84 -9.70 16.90 -5.70
C ASP A 84 -11.01 16.51 -6.43
N ARG A 85 -11.45 17.31 -7.40
CA ARG A 85 -12.76 17.12 -8.06
C ARG A 85 -12.68 16.51 -9.45
N LEU A 86 -11.61 16.82 -10.20
CA LEU A 86 -11.50 16.49 -11.62
C LEU A 86 -10.86 15.14 -11.90
N PHE A 87 -10.00 14.68 -10.99
CA PHE A 87 -9.19 13.49 -11.18
C PHE A 87 -9.48 12.41 -10.16
N THR A 88 -9.18 11.18 -10.56
CA THR A 88 -9.25 9.99 -9.72
C THR A 88 -8.09 9.06 -10.05
N VAL A 89 -7.69 8.25 -9.09
CA VAL A 89 -6.87 7.06 -9.28
C VAL A 89 -7.70 5.84 -8.91
N LEU A 90 -7.53 4.77 -9.65
CA LEU A 90 -8.19 3.51 -9.31
C LEU A 90 -7.22 2.64 -8.52
N GLY A 91 -7.72 2.05 -7.44
CA GLY A 91 -7.06 0.98 -6.71
C GLY A 91 -7.75 -0.33 -7.03
N VAL A 92 -6.98 -1.37 -7.28
CA VAL A 92 -7.46 -2.72 -7.53
C VAL A 92 -6.74 -3.68 -6.60
N GLN A 93 -7.49 -4.56 -5.98
CA GLN A 93 -6.96 -5.69 -5.22
C GLN A 93 -7.36 -6.99 -5.89
N LEU A 94 -6.38 -7.81 -6.24
CA LEU A 94 -6.64 -9.18 -6.68
C LEU A 94 -6.83 -10.06 -5.45
N THR A 95 -7.89 -10.85 -5.46
CA THR A 95 -8.18 -11.87 -4.46
C THR A 95 -8.29 -13.23 -5.14
N ARG A 96 -8.41 -14.30 -4.38
CA ARG A 96 -8.59 -15.65 -4.94
C ARG A 96 -9.85 -15.76 -5.81
N ASP A 97 -10.95 -15.14 -5.36
CA ASP A 97 -12.28 -15.35 -5.91
C ASP A 97 -12.77 -14.14 -6.75
N GLY A 98 -11.85 -13.21 -7.07
CA GLY A 98 -12.19 -12.03 -7.87
C GLY A 98 -11.34 -10.80 -7.61
N PHE A 99 -11.98 -9.63 -7.72
CA PHE A 99 -11.30 -8.35 -7.67
C PHE A 99 -12.12 -7.36 -6.85
N ARG A 100 -11.42 -6.52 -6.09
CA ARG A 100 -11.99 -5.31 -5.50
C ARG A 100 -11.44 -4.11 -6.24
N ILE A 101 -12.31 -3.21 -6.66
CA ILE A 101 -11.94 -2.00 -7.40
C ILE A 101 -12.49 -0.81 -6.64
N ALA A 102 -11.68 0.20 -6.38
CA ALA A 102 -12.14 1.46 -5.84
C ALA A 102 -11.61 2.64 -6.67
N ALA A 103 -12.46 3.65 -6.82
CA ALA A 103 -12.08 4.95 -7.29
C ALA A 103 -11.75 5.84 -6.09
N LEU A 104 -10.57 6.47 -6.12
CA LEU A 104 -10.10 7.32 -5.03
C LEU A 104 -9.81 8.73 -5.54
N SER A 105 -10.14 9.69 -4.72
CA SER A 105 -9.72 11.07 -4.93
C SER A 105 -8.20 11.23 -4.84
N LEU A 106 -7.66 12.35 -5.33
CA LEU A 106 -6.22 12.63 -5.20
C LEU A 106 -5.74 12.78 -3.75
N ARG A 107 -6.65 12.76 -2.78
CA ARG A 107 -6.38 12.75 -1.33
C ARG A 107 -6.57 11.38 -0.69
N GLY A 108 -6.77 10.33 -1.47
CA GLY A 108 -6.93 8.97 -0.96
C GLY A 108 -8.32 8.64 -0.39
N ARG A 109 -9.32 9.53 -0.57
CA ARG A 109 -10.70 9.25 -0.14
C ARG A 109 -11.39 8.34 -1.15
N ILE A 110 -11.96 7.24 -0.69
CA ILE A 110 -12.77 6.35 -1.53
C ILE A 110 -14.03 7.08 -1.98
N ILE A 111 -14.24 7.16 -3.29
CA ILE A 111 -15.41 7.76 -3.94
C ILE A 111 -16.45 6.70 -4.23
N GLU A 112 -16.00 5.58 -4.79
CA GLU A 112 -16.82 4.43 -5.15
C GLU A 112 -15.97 3.16 -4.96
N ALA A 113 -16.58 2.06 -4.56
CA ALA A 113 -15.94 0.76 -4.49
C ALA A 113 -16.89 -0.33 -5.00
N ARG A 114 -16.33 -1.32 -5.71
CA ARG A 114 -17.05 -2.48 -6.25
C ARG A 114 -16.27 -3.76 -6.00
N GLU A 115 -17.01 -4.84 -5.86
CA GLU A 115 -16.49 -6.19 -5.85
C GLU A 115 -16.94 -6.90 -7.12
N VAL A 116 -16.01 -7.63 -7.73
CA VAL A 116 -16.22 -8.36 -8.97
C VAL A 116 -15.77 -9.80 -8.74
N VAL A 117 -16.69 -10.74 -8.88
CA VAL A 117 -16.38 -12.17 -8.84
C VAL A 117 -15.78 -12.56 -10.18
N GLY A 118 -14.66 -13.28 -10.16
CA GLY A 118 -13.99 -13.68 -11.39
C GLY A 118 -12.88 -14.68 -11.14
N ASP A 119 -12.53 -15.41 -12.18
CA ASP A 119 -11.47 -16.41 -12.15
C ASP A 119 -10.10 -15.75 -12.38
N SER A 120 -9.14 -16.07 -11.53
CA SER A 120 -7.75 -15.63 -11.66
C SER A 120 -7.07 -16.10 -12.96
N ASP A 121 -7.59 -17.15 -13.61
CA ASP A 121 -7.06 -17.62 -14.90
C ASP A 121 -7.40 -16.66 -16.05
N GLN A 122 -8.44 -15.85 -15.93
CA GLN A 122 -8.91 -14.87 -16.91
C GLN A 122 -8.82 -13.43 -16.41
N ILE A 123 -7.78 -13.11 -15.64
CA ILE A 123 -7.62 -11.82 -14.95
C ILE A 123 -7.95 -10.63 -15.87
N ALA A 124 -7.29 -10.53 -17.01
CA ALA A 124 -7.45 -9.37 -17.88
C ALA A 124 -8.83 -9.29 -18.54
N ASP A 125 -9.46 -10.43 -18.84
CA ASP A 125 -10.76 -10.46 -19.53
C ASP A 125 -11.92 -10.10 -18.60
N VAL A 126 -11.77 -10.31 -17.31
CA VAL A 126 -12.76 -9.91 -16.30
C VAL A 126 -12.43 -8.51 -15.74
N LEU A 127 -11.17 -8.25 -15.44
CA LEU A 127 -10.75 -7.02 -14.77
C LEU A 127 -10.84 -5.78 -15.68
N VAL A 128 -10.48 -5.91 -16.97
CA VAL A 128 -10.49 -4.78 -17.91
C VAL A 128 -11.89 -4.19 -18.07
N PRO A 129 -12.94 -4.98 -18.41
CA PRO A 129 -14.30 -4.45 -18.48
C PRO A 129 -14.76 -3.84 -17.16
N ALA A 130 -14.47 -4.48 -16.04
CA ALA A 130 -14.87 -3.98 -14.71
C ALA A 130 -14.23 -2.62 -14.37
N ILE A 131 -12.94 -2.44 -14.68
CA ILE A 131 -12.26 -1.13 -14.52
C ILE A 131 -12.89 -0.09 -15.45
N GLN A 132 -13.17 -0.44 -16.71
CA GLN A 132 -13.78 0.47 -17.67
C GLN A 132 -15.19 0.90 -17.24
N GLU A 133 -16.00 0.01 -16.68
CA GLU A 133 -17.29 0.32 -16.11
C GLU A 133 -17.19 1.30 -14.94
N VAL A 134 -16.26 1.05 -14.00
CA VAL A 134 -16.01 1.99 -12.89
C VAL A 134 -15.54 3.35 -13.43
N ALA A 135 -14.60 3.36 -14.36
CA ALA A 135 -14.12 4.61 -14.97
C ALA A 135 -15.25 5.40 -15.67
N ALA A 136 -16.14 4.71 -16.38
CA ALA A 136 -17.27 5.31 -17.09
C ALA A 136 -18.39 5.83 -16.15
N SER A 137 -18.52 5.26 -14.94
CA SER A 137 -19.50 5.73 -13.95
C SER A 137 -19.10 7.05 -13.27
N LEU A 138 -17.84 7.47 -13.40
CA LEU A 138 -17.31 8.63 -12.71
C LEU A 138 -17.36 9.88 -13.59
N ASP A 139 -17.76 11.01 -13.02
CA ASP A 139 -17.58 12.33 -13.63
C ASP A 139 -16.19 12.89 -13.31
N ARG A 140 -15.16 12.08 -13.60
CA ARG A 140 -13.73 12.35 -13.28
C ARG A 140 -12.81 11.68 -14.29
N THR A 141 -11.67 12.28 -14.51
CA THR A 141 -10.61 11.70 -15.34
C THR A 141 -9.78 10.73 -14.53
N VAL A 142 -9.69 9.47 -14.98
CA VAL A 142 -8.78 8.47 -14.40
C VAL A 142 -7.35 8.78 -14.83
N LEU A 143 -6.46 9.00 -13.88
CA LEU A 143 -5.05 9.29 -14.12
C LEU A 143 -4.20 8.02 -14.23
N ALA A 144 -4.47 7.06 -13.39
CA ALA A 144 -3.73 5.80 -13.33
C ALA A 144 -4.51 4.73 -12.57
N VAL A 145 -4.06 3.50 -12.71
CA VAL A 145 -4.58 2.33 -11.99
C VAL A 145 -3.45 1.68 -11.20
N GLY A 146 -3.62 1.56 -9.89
CA GLY A 146 -2.74 0.74 -9.04
C GLY A 146 -3.37 -0.62 -8.82
N VAL A 147 -2.58 -1.69 -8.94
CA VAL A 147 -3.07 -3.06 -8.77
C VAL A 147 -2.23 -3.77 -7.73
N SER A 148 -2.83 -4.16 -6.61
CA SER A 148 -2.17 -5.05 -5.65
C SER A 148 -2.38 -6.50 -6.04
N VAL A 149 -1.29 -7.25 -6.06
CA VAL A 149 -1.28 -8.66 -6.46
C VAL A 149 -0.57 -9.52 -5.41
N PRO A 150 -1.05 -10.73 -5.17
CA PRO A 150 -0.33 -11.69 -4.35
C PRO A 150 0.87 -12.26 -5.12
N GLY A 151 2.08 -12.06 -4.61
CA GLY A 151 3.31 -12.58 -5.21
C GLY A 151 4.40 -11.52 -5.44
N ILE A 152 5.50 -11.94 -6.02
CA ILE A 152 6.68 -11.08 -6.26
C ILE A 152 6.48 -10.26 -7.53
N VAL A 153 6.53 -8.93 -7.39
CA VAL A 153 6.33 -7.99 -8.49
C VAL A 153 7.56 -7.10 -8.62
N ASP A 154 8.10 -7.00 -9.84
CA ASP A 154 9.23 -6.12 -10.12
C ASP A 154 8.78 -4.67 -10.41
N HIS A 155 9.74 -3.75 -10.50
CA HIS A 155 9.48 -2.33 -10.73
C HIS A 155 8.83 -2.00 -12.10
N ARG A 156 8.81 -2.96 -13.02
CA ARG A 156 8.18 -2.84 -14.36
C ARG A 156 6.75 -3.36 -14.39
N GLY A 157 6.28 -3.99 -13.30
CA GLY A 157 4.97 -4.61 -13.21
C GLY A 157 4.92 -6.05 -13.72
N LEU A 158 6.09 -6.70 -13.81
CA LEU A 158 6.18 -8.13 -14.08
C LEU A 158 5.94 -8.91 -12.77
N ILE A 159 5.03 -9.87 -12.81
CA ILE A 159 4.86 -10.86 -11.74
C ILE A 159 5.91 -11.94 -11.96
N SER A 160 7.00 -11.89 -11.21
CA SER A 160 8.06 -12.89 -11.31
C SER A 160 7.60 -14.25 -10.78
N ARG A 161 6.74 -14.26 -9.77
CA ARG A 161 6.16 -15.45 -9.18
C ARG A 161 4.91 -15.15 -8.37
N SER A 162 3.87 -15.93 -8.59
CA SER A 162 2.68 -15.93 -7.73
C SER A 162 2.15 -17.35 -7.54
N VAL A 163 2.23 -17.86 -6.31
CA VAL A 163 1.69 -19.17 -5.93
C VAL A 163 0.16 -19.15 -5.99
N LEU A 164 -0.46 -18.05 -5.55
CA LEU A 164 -1.92 -17.94 -5.52
C LEU A 164 -2.55 -17.84 -6.92
N LEU A 165 -1.89 -17.11 -7.83
CA LEU A 165 -2.37 -16.92 -9.21
C LEU A 165 -1.89 -18.02 -10.16
N HIS A 166 -1.05 -18.94 -9.70
CA HIS A 166 -0.41 -19.97 -10.54
C HIS A 166 0.28 -19.38 -11.78
N ARG A 167 0.98 -18.25 -11.59
CA ARG A 167 1.67 -17.49 -12.64
C ARG A 167 3.12 -17.23 -12.26
N ASP A 168 4.01 -17.47 -13.23
CA ASP A 168 5.42 -17.10 -13.19
C ASP A 168 5.74 -16.32 -14.48
N ASP A 169 6.60 -15.31 -14.36
CA ASP A 169 7.06 -14.46 -15.48
C ASP A 169 5.92 -13.85 -16.32
N PHE A 170 4.89 -13.33 -15.65
CA PHE A 170 3.69 -12.80 -16.29
C PHE A 170 3.65 -11.26 -16.27
N ASP A 171 3.71 -10.63 -17.45
CA ASP A 171 3.60 -9.16 -17.62
C ASP A 171 2.14 -8.70 -17.56
N LEU A 172 1.55 -8.74 -16.39
CA LEU A 172 0.19 -8.24 -16.16
C LEU A 172 0.13 -6.71 -16.28
N GLY A 173 1.16 -5.99 -15.84
CA GLY A 173 1.21 -4.53 -15.89
C GLY A 173 1.16 -3.99 -17.31
N GLY A 174 1.99 -4.54 -18.21
CA GLY A 174 1.99 -4.18 -19.63
C GLY A 174 0.66 -4.53 -20.32
N LEU A 175 0.15 -5.74 -20.07
CA LEU A 175 -1.13 -6.20 -20.64
C LEU A 175 -2.30 -5.28 -20.23
N LEU A 176 -2.41 -4.93 -18.95
CA LEU A 176 -3.47 -4.04 -18.47
C LEU A 176 -3.29 -2.61 -19.00
N THR A 177 -2.07 -2.09 -19.07
CA THR A 177 -1.78 -0.77 -19.62
C THR A 177 -2.23 -0.67 -21.08
N GLU A 178 -1.89 -1.67 -21.90
CA GLU A 178 -2.28 -1.75 -23.31
C GLU A 178 -3.81 -1.78 -23.48
N ARG A 179 -4.49 -2.62 -22.69
CA ARG A 179 -5.95 -2.83 -22.86
C ARG A 179 -6.79 -1.71 -22.27
N LEU A 180 -6.33 -1.05 -21.21
CA LEU A 180 -7.06 0.04 -20.53
C LEU A 180 -6.77 1.42 -21.12
N GLY A 181 -5.58 1.63 -21.69
CA GLY A 181 -5.14 2.95 -22.14
C GLY A 181 -4.77 3.91 -20.99
N TYR A 182 -4.67 3.42 -19.76
CA TYR A 182 -4.20 4.14 -18.56
C TYR A 182 -2.86 3.59 -18.12
N PRO A 183 -1.98 4.39 -17.50
CA PRO A 183 -0.82 3.85 -16.78
C PRO A 183 -1.27 2.87 -15.68
N VAL A 184 -0.69 1.67 -15.66
CA VAL A 184 -0.99 0.64 -14.64
C VAL A 184 0.28 0.34 -13.85
N HIS A 185 0.17 0.38 -12.54
CA HIS A 185 1.26 0.10 -11.61
C HIS A 185 0.91 -1.06 -10.70
N LEU A 186 1.69 -2.13 -10.78
CA LEU A 186 1.55 -3.28 -9.90
C LEU A 186 2.38 -3.12 -8.63
N ILE A 187 1.89 -3.69 -7.55
CA ILE A 187 2.58 -3.77 -6.26
C ILE A 187 2.18 -5.08 -5.56
N ASN A 188 3.09 -5.66 -4.78
CA ASN A 188 2.74 -6.78 -3.90
C ASN A 188 1.70 -6.33 -2.86
N ASP A 189 0.80 -7.22 -2.44
CA ASP A 189 -0.29 -6.93 -1.50
C ASP A 189 0.20 -6.50 -0.10
N SER A 190 1.25 -7.14 0.40
CA SER A 190 1.86 -6.79 1.69
C SER A 190 2.61 -5.45 1.63
N ASP A 191 3.32 -5.21 0.53
CA ASP A 191 3.98 -3.92 0.25
C ASP A 191 2.96 -2.78 0.14
N ALA A 192 1.82 -3.04 -0.52
CA ALA A 192 0.72 -2.10 -0.60
C ALA A 192 0.17 -1.75 0.80
N CYS A 193 -0.04 -2.75 1.66
CA CYS A 193 -0.43 -2.52 3.05
C CYS A 193 0.59 -1.64 3.78
N ALA A 194 1.88 -1.94 3.64
CA ALA A 194 2.93 -1.17 4.31
C ALA A 194 2.96 0.29 3.87
N LEU A 195 2.82 0.55 2.56
CA LEU A 195 2.73 1.91 2.04
C LEU A 195 1.47 2.64 2.52
N ALA A 196 0.33 1.95 2.57
CA ALA A 196 -0.91 2.53 3.08
C ALA A 196 -0.79 2.90 4.57
N GLU A 197 -0.18 2.05 5.39
CA GLU A 197 0.05 2.32 6.81
C GLU A 197 0.96 3.53 7.03
N VAL A 198 2.01 3.69 6.24
CA VAL A 198 2.88 4.87 6.31
C VAL A 198 2.17 6.12 5.82
N ALA A 199 1.44 6.01 4.70
CA ALA A 199 0.80 7.14 4.05
C ALA A 199 -0.40 7.67 4.84
N LEU A 200 -1.15 6.77 5.49
CA LEU A 200 -2.45 7.06 6.09
C LEU A 200 -2.47 6.89 7.62
N SER A 201 -1.31 6.73 8.26
CA SER A 201 -1.21 6.65 9.73
C SER A 201 -1.02 8.04 10.34
N ASP A 202 -1.67 8.28 11.47
CA ASP A 202 -1.44 9.47 12.31
C ASP A 202 -0.05 9.45 12.97
N ASP A 203 0.56 8.27 13.08
CA ASP A 203 1.90 8.07 13.61
C ASP A 203 2.87 7.69 12.48
N PRO A 204 3.64 8.64 11.95
CA PRO A 204 4.59 8.39 10.88
C PRO A 204 5.82 7.64 11.41
N ALA A 205 5.64 6.41 11.89
CA ALA A 205 6.77 5.57 12.24
C ALA A 205 7.62 5.34 10.98
N PRO A 206 8.88 5.78 10.95
CA PRO A 206 9.73 5.66 9.77
C PRO A 206 10.10 4.20 9.46
N THR A 207 9.82 3.29 10.39
CA THR A 207 10.14 1.86 10.30
C THR A 207 9.00 1.03 10.86
N LEU A 208 8.43 0.16 10.02
CA LEU A 208 7.38 -0.78 10.40
C LEU A 208 7.39 -2.02 9.50
N MET A 209 6.77 -3.08 9.99
CA MET A 209 6.39 -4.25 9.20
C MET A 209 4.86 -4.32 9.11
N ALA A 210 4.31 -4.37 7.91
CA ALA A 210 2.92 -4.73 7.68
C ALA A 210 2.84 -6.23 7.39
N LEU A 211 2.34 -7.00 8.34
CA LEU A 211 2.15 -8.45 8.18
C LEU A 211 0.75 -8.72 7.64
N TYR A 212 0.66 -9.03 6.36
CA TYR A 212 -0.58 -9.40 5.71
C TYR A 212 -0.91 -10.85 6.03
N VAL A 213 -2.12 -11.08 6.52
CA VAL A 213 -2.67 -12.42 6.78
C VAL A 213 -4.05 -12.54 6.12
N GLY A 214 -4.08 -13.32 5.06
CA GLY A 214 -5.26 -13.58 4.23
C GLY A 214 -5.20 -15.00 3.66
N ASP A 215 -5.48 -15.18 2.36
CA ASP A 215 -5.30 -16.46 1.66
C ASP A 215 -3.82 -16.89 1.60
N GLY A 216 -2.92 -15.91 1.61
CA GLY A 216 -1.49 -16.06 1.84
C GLY A 216 -1.05 -15.29 3.08
N VAL A 217 0.24 -15.41 3.41
CA VAL A 217 0.93 -14.64 4.46
C VAL A 217 2.17 -14.00 3.86
N GLY A 218 2.29 -12.69 4.00
CA GLY A 218 3.42 -11.90 3.51
C GLY A 218 3.69 -10.69 4.39
N ALA A 219 4.83 -10.05 4.22
CA ALA A 219 5.16 -8.82 4.93
C ALA A 219 5.67 -7.73 3.99
N GLY A 220 5.15 -6.52 4.14
CA GLY A 220 5.76 -5.31 3.59
C GLY A 220 6.66 -4.68 4.64
N LEU A 221 7.87 -4.33 4.27
CA LEU A 221 8.86 -3.74 5.17
C LEU A 221 9.12 -2.28 4.78
N VAL A 222 8.89 -1.36 5.70
CA VAL A 222 9.32 0.03 5.56
C VAL A 222 10.45 0.28 6.53
N LEU A 223 11.62 0.61 5.99
CA LEU A 223 12.83 0.89 6.76
C LEU A 223 13.25 2.34 6.53
N SER A 224 13.32 3.12 7.59
CA SER A 224 13.67 4.55 7.53
C SER A 224 12.83 5.35 6.51
N GLY A 225 11.54 5.06 6.42
CA GLY A 225 10.59 5.75 5.54
C GLY A 225 10.57 5.25 4.09
N ALA A 226 11.35 4.24 3.75
CA ALA A 226 11.39 3.67 2.39
C ALA A 226 10.95 2.20 2.39
N LEU A 227 10.15 1.82 1.41
CA LEU A 227 9.77 0.42 1.18
C LEU A 227 11.01 -0.39 0.82
N PHE A 228 11.23 -1.48 1.55
CA PHE A 228 12.35 -2.39 1.33
C PHE A 228 11.88 -3.64 0.58
N GLN A 229 12.25 -3.75 -0.69
CA GLN A 229 11.84 -4.86 -1.57
C GLN A 229 12.94 -5.89 -1.82
N GLY A 230 14.18 -5.62 -1.35
CA GLY A 230 15.33 -6.49 -1.63
C GLY A 230 15.83 -6.38 -3.07
N GLU A 231 16.84 -7.17 -3.41
CA GLU A 231 17.50 -7.14 -4.72
C GLU A 231 16.60 -7.71 -5.85
N THR A 232 15.79 -8.72 -5.51
CA THR A 232 14.93 -9.44 -6.46
C THR A 232 13.44 -9.22 -6.19
N PHE A 233 13.08 -8.17 -5.47
CA PHE A 233 11.70 -7.83 -5.07
C PHE A 233 11.00 -8.90 -4.21
N GLY A 234 11.76 -9.83 -3.65
CA GLY A 234 11.24 -10.93 -2.83
C GLY A 234 11.41 -10.70 -1.32
N ALA A 235 11.77 -9.49 -0.87
CA ALA A 235 11.75 -9.18 0.56
C ALA A 235 10.32 -9.27 1.08
N GLY A 236 10.16 -9.82 2.28
CA GLY A 236 8.82 -9.96 2.88
C GLY A 236 8.08 -11.25 2.56
N GLU A 237 8.64 -12.18 1.80
CA GLU A 237 8.08 -13.53 1.57
C GLU A 237 8.14 -14.41 2.85
N VAL A 238 7.80 -13.80 4.00
CA VAL A 238 7.90 -14.40 5.34
C VAL A 238 6.94 -15.56 5.56
N GLY A 239 5.83 -15.59 4.82
CA GLY A 239 4.88 -16.70 4.84
C GLY A 239 5.52 -18.02 4.47
N HIS A 240 6.61 -17.98 3.72
CA HIS A 240 7.34 -19.15 3.29
C HIS A 240 8.60 -19.45 4.17
N LEU A 241 8.81 -18.74 5.27
CA LEU A 241 9.81 -19.12 6.25
C LEU A 241 9.43 -20.43 6.93
N ASN A 242 10.41 -21.34 7.04
CA ASN A 242 10.25 -22.56 7.80
C ASN A 242 10.85 -22.36 9.20
N LEU A 243 10.01 -22.12 10.19
CA LEU A 243 10.39 -21.94 11.59
C LEU A 243 10.62 -23.29 12.34
N ARG A 244 10.42 -24.41 11.64
CA ARG A 244 10.57 -25.77 12.18
C ARG A 244 9.69 -26.08 13.39
N THR A 245 8.53 -25.47 13.46
CA THR A 245 7.57 -25.62 14.57
C THR A 245 6.47 -26.63 14.23
N HIS A 246 6.34 -27.01 12.94
CA HIS A 246 5.34 -27.94 12.44
C HIS A 246 5.74 -28.50 11.05
N ASP A 247 5.06 -29.58 10.63
CA ASP A 247 5.26 -30.25 9.34
C ASP A 247 4.06 -30.06 8.39
N LEU A 248 3.26 -29.04 8.54
CA LEU A 248 2.11 -28.73 7.65
C LEU A 248 2.63 -28.43 6.25
N ARG A 249 1.94 -28.98 5.24
CA ARG A 249 2.31 -28.77 3.84
C ARG A 249 1.78 -27.42 3.35
N CYS A 250 2.64 -26.64 2.74
CA CYS A 250 2.31 -25.37 2.13
C CYS A 250 1.99 -25.53 0.63
N ALA A 251 1.16 -24.63 0.09
CA ALA A 251 0.84 -24.58 -1.34
C ALA A 251 2.09 -24.38 -2.24
N CYS A 252 3.16 -23.78 -1.70
CA CYS A 252 4.45 -23.64 -2.42
C CYS A 252 5.21 -24.96 -2.60
N GLY A 253 4.69 -26.09 -2.11
CA GLY A 253 5.30 -27.43 -2.19
C GLY A 253 6.23 -27.80 -1.03
N ARG A 254 6.60 -26.84 -0.17
CA ARG A 254 7.41 -27.07 1.04
C ARG A 254 6.58 -27.44 2.26
N THR A 255 7.21 -27.89 3.34
CA THR A 255 6.60 -28.13 4.65
C THR A 255 7.11 -27.12 5.67
N GLY A 256 6.32 -26.84 6.72
CA GLY A 256 6.73 -25.98 7.83
C GLY A 256 6.75 -24.49 7.56
N CYS A 257 6.12 -24.04 6.47
CA CYS A 257 5.98 -22.63 6.16
C CYS A 257 5.01 -21.94 7.12
N LEU A 258 5.31 -20.73 7.58
CA LEU A 258 4.41 -19.92 8.43
C LEU A 258 2.99 -19.82 7.85
N GLU A 259 2.86 -19.62 6.54
CA GLU A 259 1.57 -19.54 5.85
C GLU A 259 0.71 -20.79 6.07
N ALA A 260 1.31 -21.97 6.09
CA ALA A 260 0.56 -23.21 6.31
C ALA A 260 -0.09 -23.28 7.70
N ALA A 261 0.41 -22.51 8.68
CA ALA A 261 -0.11 -22.44 10.03
C ALA A 261 -0.98 -21.18 10.29
N ALA A 262 -0.80 -20.11 9.53
CA ALA A 262 -1.35 -18.80 9.88
C ALA A 262 -2.32 -18.18 8.85
N ARG A 263 -2.49 -18.79 7.66
CA ARG A 263 -3.44 -18.26 6.67
C ARG A 263 -4.89 -18.32 7.19
N ILE A 264 -5.73 -17.42 6.68
CA ILE A 264 -7.11 -17.21 7.14
C ILE A 264 -7.95 -18.50 7.20
N SER A 265 -7.83 -19.37 6.19
CA SER A 265 -8.57 -20.63 6.14
C SER A 265 -8.18 -21.62 7.25
N VAL A 266 -6.95 -21.53 7.77
CA VAL A 266 -6.49 -22.31 8.94
C VAL A 266 -7.03 -21.70 10.21
N LEU A 267 -6.95 -20.38 10.35
CA LEU A 267 -7.44 -19.66 11.54
C LEU A 267 -8.94 -19.78 11.75
N THR A 268 -9.70 -20.03 10.70
CA THR A 268 -11.16 -20.11 10.76
C THR A 268 -11.70 -21.54 10.60
N GLY A 269 -10.86 -22.50 10.24
CA GLY A 269 -11.31 -23.85 9.87
C GLY A 269 -12.18 -23.89 8.60
N GLN A 270 -12.30 -22.78 7.86
CA GLN A 270 -13.11 -22.69 6.65
C GLN A 270 -12.25 -22.93 5.42
N PRO A 271 -12.64 -23.83 4.50
CA PRO A 271 -11.83 -24.21 3.34
C PRO A 271 -11.75 -23.13 2.26
N GLN A 272 -12.60 -22.12 2.29
CA GLN A 272 -12.66 -21.02 1.33
C GLN A 272 -12.28 -19.71 2.00
N SER A 273 -11.71 -18.79 1.21
CA SER A 273 -11.60 -17.41 1.60
C SER A 273 -12.99 -16.96 2.09
N LEU A 274 -13.06 -16.54 3.33
CA LEU A 274 -14.24 -15.89 3.80
C LEU A 274 -14.50 -14.71 2.85
N GLN A 275 -15.61 -14.74 2.15
CA GLN A 275 -16.23 -13.50 1.70
C GLN A 275 -16.68 -12.78 2.98
N LEU A 276 -15.67 -12.30 3.71
CA LEU A 276 -15.88 -11.45 4.86
C LEU A 276 -16.60 -10.24 4.32
N THR A 277 -17.69 -9.93 4.93
CA THR A 277 -18.70 -8.97 4.47
C THR A 277 -18.06 -7.74 3.81
N PRO A 278 -18.63 -7.22 2.71
CA PRO A 278 -18.09 -6.07 1.98
C PRO A 278 -17.88 -4.79 2.81
N ARG A 279 -18.25 -4.81 4.08
CA ARG A 279 -18.30 -3.65 4.96
C ARG A 279 -17.34 -3.64 6.14
N GLY A 280 -16.42 -4.63 6.25
CA GLY A 280 -15.53 -4.70 7.43
C GLY A 280 -16.31 -4.96 8.73
N GLU A 281 -17.45 -5.62 8.65
CA GLU A 281 -18.18 -6.07 9.84
C GLU A 281 -17.41 -7.23 10.45
N ARG A 282 -17.03 -7.09 11.71
CA ARG A 282 -16.35 -8.14 12.46
C ARG A 282 -17.21 -9.39 12.46
N VAL A 283 -16.63 -10.50 12.04
CA VAL A 283 -17.29 -11.81 12.09
C VAL A 283 -16.86 -12.46 13.38
N GLU A 284 -17.61 -12.18 14.45
CA GLU A 284 -17.36 -12.77 15.76
C GLU A 284 -17.62 -14.27 15.72
N GLY A 285 -16.73 -15.04 16.37
CA GLY A 285 -16.91 -16.49 16.59
C GLY A 285 -16.40 -17.41 15.49
N LEU A 286 -15.67 -16.90 14.48
CA LEU A 286 -15.06 -17.75 13.44
C LEU A 286 -13.64 -18.20 13.78
N LEU A 287 -12.97 -17.61 14.76
CA LEU A 287 -11.60 -17.94 15.09
C LEU A 287 -11.53 -19.32 15.77
N ASP A 288 -10.76 -20.23 15.19
CA ASP A 288 -10.39 -21.48 15.87
C ASP A 288 -9.27 -21.17 16.88
N GLU A 289 -9.59 -21.23 18.18
CA GLU A 289 -8.69 -20.86 19.26
C GLU A 289 -7.38 -21.65 19.24
N LYS A 290 -7.42 -22.96 18.94
CA LYS A 290 -6.20 -23.79 18.88
C LYS A 290 -5.33 -23.44 17.70
N ALA A 291 -5.94 -23.19 16.55
CA ALA A 291 -5.22 -22.72 15.37
C ALA A 291 -4.62 -21.34 15.62
N ALA A 292 -5.37 -20.44 16.28
CA ALA A 292 -4.91 -19.11 16.65
C ALA A 292 -3.72 -19.13 17.61
N GLU A 293 -3.75 -19.92 18.67
CA GLU A 293 -2.61 -20.11 19.58
C GLU A 293 -1.37 -20.64 18.84
N HIS A 294 -1.57 -21.63 17.96
CA HIS A 294 -0.46 -22.18 17.18
C HIS A 294 0.12 -21.15 16.21
N ALA A 295 -0.72 -20.43 15.47
CA ALA A 295 -0.32 -19.38 14.55
C ALA A 295 0.39 -18.24 15.31
N ALA A 296 -0.13 -17.85 16.47
CA ALA A 296 0.41 -16.78 17.30
C ALA A 296 1.86 -17.05 17.73
N ARG A 297 2.17 -18.26 18.17
CA ARG A 297 3.56 -18.64 18.51
C ARG A 297 4.51 -18.54 17.32
N ASN A 298 4.04 -18.95 16.14
CA ASN A 298 4.84 -18.84 14.92
C ASN A 298 5.02 -17.38 14.47
N ILE A 299 3.99 -16.57 14.59
CA ILE A 299 4.05 -15.13 14.29
C ILE A 299 4.98 -14.45 15.30
N ALA A 300 4.86 -14.72 16.60
CA ALA A 300 5.75 -14.15 17.62
C ALA A 300 7.22 -14.47 17.33
N ALA A 301 7.56 -15.71 17.01
CA ALA A 301 8.93 -16.10 16.62
C ALA A 301 9.42 -15.36 15.37
N LEU A 302 8.55 -15.09 14.38
CA LEU A 302 8.89 -14.23 13.24
C LEU A 302 9.19 -12.80 13.69
N LEU A 303 8.34 -12.22 14.56
CA LEU A 303 8.49 -10.83 15.02
C LEU A 303 9.79 -10.65 15.81
N GLU A 304 10.13 -11.60 16.67
CA GLU A 304 11.40 -11.65 17.41
C GLU A 304 12.59 -11.70 16.45
N LEU A 305 12.53 -12.59 15.45
CA LEU A 305 13.58 -12.72 14.44
C LEU A 305 13.80 -11.42 13.66
N VAL A 306 12.72 -10.79 13.22
CA VAL A 306 12.76 -9.52 12.46
C VAL A 306 13.28 -8.39 13.35
N TYR A 307 12.85 -8.32 14.61
CA TYR A 307 13.34 -7.36 15.58
C TYR A 307 14.86 -7.51 15.82
N GLU A 308 15.33 -8.72 16.10
CA GLU A 308 16.73 -8.97 16.40
C GLU A 308 17.64 -8.80 15.17
N LEU A 309 17.13 -9.05 13.96
CA LEU A 309 17.90 -8.96 12.73
C LEU A 309 18.03 -7.54 12.18
N ILE A 310 16.93 -6.76 12.22
CA ILE A 310 16.84 -5.46 11.55
C ILE A 310 16.19 -4.35 12.40
N ASP A 311 15.96 -4.57 13.70
CA ASP A 311 15.40 -3.63 14.69
C ASP A 311 14.05 -3.03 14.28
N VAL A 312 13.15 -3.84 13.69
CA VAL A 312 11.76 -3.45 13.43
C VAL A 312 10.91 -3.75 14.64
N ARG A 313 10.44 -2.74 15.33
CA ARG A 313 9.68 -2.85 16.58
C ARG A 313 8.18 -2.81 16.39
N ARG A 314 7.70 -2.14 15.35
CA ARG A 314 6.27 -1.97 15.09
C ARG A 314 5.83 -2.92 13.98
N THR A 315 4.86 -3.76 14.31
CA THR A 315 4.17 -4.63 13.35
C THR A 315 2.69 -4.30 13.32
N VAL A 316 2.16 -4.14 12.11
CA VAL A 316 0.74 -3.93 11.87
C VAL A 316 0.20 -5.15 11.13
N LEU A 317 -0.77 -5.85 11.73
CA LEU A 317 -1.48 -6.96 11.09
C LEU A 317 -2.50 -6.41 10.11
N CYS A 318 -2.41 -6.82 8.86
CA CYS A 318 -3.22 -6.32 7.75
C CYS A 318 -4.01 -7.46 7.08
N GLY A 319 -5.02 -7.10 6.30
CA GLY A 319 -5.80 -8.04 5.51
C GLY A 319 -7.00 -8.61 6.27
N PRO A 320 -7.58 -9.71 5.78
CA PRO A 320 -8.79 -10.33 6.34
C PRO A 320 -8.73 -10.67 7.83
N VAL A 321 -7.55 -10.92 8.35
CA VAL A 321 -7.33 -11.23 9.77
C VAL A 321 -7.84 -10.14 10.72
N CYS A 322 -7.93 -8.88 10.25
CA CYS A 322 -8.43 -7.76 11.05
C CYS A 322 -9.89 -7.94 11.48
N ASP A 323 -10.66 -8.74 10.75
CA ASP A 323 -12.09 -8.94 10.99
C ASP A 323 -12.39 -10.13 11.91
N LEU A 324 -11.37 -10.94 12.26
CA LEU A 324 -11.55 -12.10 13.15
C LEU A 324 -11.69 -11.75 14.64
N GLY A 325 -11.64 -10.46 14.97
CA GLY A 325 -11.67 -10.02 16.36
C GLY A 325 -10.32 -10.05 17.07
N PRO A 326 -10.28 -9.79 18.38
CA PRO A 326 -9.02 -9.55 19.10
C PRO A 326 -8.23 -10.82 19.46
N GLY A 327 -8.79 -12.02 19.30
CA GLY A 327 -8.24 -13.26 19.84
C GLY A 327 -6.81 -13.56 19.36
N LEU A 328 -6.58 -13.57 18.05
CA LEU A 328 -5.25 -13.83 17.51
C LEU A 328 -4.20 -12.81 18.02
N LEU A 329 -4.58 -11.53 18.04
CA LEU A 329 -3.70 -10.47 18.53
C LEU A 329 -3.35 -10.62 20.01
N ALA A 330 -4.30 -11.07 20.83
CA ALA A 330 -4.07 -11.38 22.24
C ALA A 330 -3.06 -12.51 22.39
N HIS A 331 -3.25 -13.63 21.69
CA HIS A 331 -2.32 -14.75 21.71
C HIS A 331 -0.91 -14.38 21.22
N ILE A 332 -0.77 -13.51 20.20
CA ILE A 332 0.54 -13.04 19.74
C ILE A 332 1.23 -12.23 20.85
N ARG A 333 0.49 -11.34 21.54
CA ARG A 333 1.06 -10.53 22.63
C ARG A 333 1.47 -11.38 23.82
N ASP A 334 0.67 -12.38 24.16
CA ASP A 334 1.00 -13.33 25.23
C ASP A 334 2.28 -14.10 24.89
N ALA A 335 2.40 -14.62 23.65
CA ALA A 335 3.59 -15.34 23.20
C ALA A 335 4.86 -14.46 23.19
N LEU A 336 4.75 -13.18 22.81
CA LEU A 336 5.87 -12.22 22.87
C LEU A 336 6.26 -11.88 24.30
N THR A 337 5.34 -11.93 25.26
CA THR A 337 5.62 -11.68 26.69
C THR A 337 6.34 -12.86 27.32
N GLU A 338 6.05 -14.10 26.89
CA GLU A 338 6.73 -15.30 27.35
C GLU A 338 8.21 -15.34 26.93
N ASN A 339 8.53 -14.76 25.79
CA ASN A 339 9.88 -14.73 25.19
C ASN A 339 10.36 -13.28 25.10
N GLU A 340 10.75 -12.70 26.24
CA GLU A 340 11.25 -11.31 26.22
C GLU A 340 12.50 -11.21 25.32
N PRO A 341 12.48 -10.31 24.28
CA PRO A 341 13.58 -10.21 23.33
C PRO A 341 14.92 -9.90 24.03
N TYR A 342 16.00 -10.51 23.59
CA TYR A 342 17.34 -10.34 24.16
C TYR A 342 17.77 -8.86 24.23
N LEU A 343 17.36 -8.04 23.25
CA LEU A 343 17.69 -6.62 23.20
C LEU A 343 16.85 -5.75 24.17
N GLY A 344 15.97 -6.35 24.98
CA GLY A 344 15.17 -5.65 25.99
C GLY A 344 14.24 -4.59 25.43
N GLY A 345 13.86 -4.71 24.16
CA GLY A 345 12.96 -3.79 23.49
C GLY A 345 11.54 -4.34 23.44
N HIS A 346 10.56 -3.47 23.46
CA HIS A 346 9.16 -3.87 23.29
C HIS A 346 8.83 -3.98 21.79
N ILE A 347 8.42 -5.16 21.36
CA ILE A 347 7.79 -5.36 20.06
C ILE A 347 6.32 -4.96 20.22
N THR A 348 5.85 -4.05 19.39
CA THR A 348 4.46 -3.65 19.35
C THR A 348 3.75 -4.33 18.19
N VAL A 349 2.60 -4.92 18.46
CA VAL A 349 1.74 -5.53 17.45
C VAL A 349 0.30 -5.03 17.60
N GLU A 350 -0.28 -4.61 16.49
CA GLU A 350 -1.64 -4.06 16.42
C GLU A 350 -2.32 -4.43 15.11
N TYR A 351 -3.65 -4.35 15.06
CA TYR A 351 -4.37 -4.45 13.80
C TYR A 351 -4.34 -3.14 13.04
N SER A 352 -4.25 -3.24 11.71
CA SER A 352 -4.44 -2.12 10.80
C SER A 352 -5.79 -1.45 11.02
N ARG A 353 -5.78 -0.12 11.12
CA ARG A 353 -7.01 0.68 11.13
C ARG A 353 -7.64 0.75 9.75
N LEU A 354 -6.88 0.45 8.70
CA LEU A 354 -7.34 0.43 7.31
C LEU A 354 -8.06 -0.89 6.98
N GLY A 355 -7.91 -1.92 7.83
CA GLY A 355 -8.52 -3.23 7.66
C GLY A 355 -8.27 -3.83 6.27
N TRP A 356 -9.33 -4.27 5.62
CA TRP A 356 -9.28 -4.81 4.25
C TRP A 356 -8.88 -3.80 3.19
N ASN A 357 -9.06 -2.50 3.45
CA ASN A 357 -8.77 -1.47 2.46
C ASN A 357 -7.28 -1.17 2.32
N GLY A 358 -6.43 -1.68 3.22
CA GLY A 358 -5.00 -1.40 3.21
C GLY A 358 -4.33 -1.70 1.87
N THR A 359 -4.56 -2.89 1.30
CA THR A 359 -4.01 -3.29 -0.01
C THR A 359 -4.53 -2.42 -1.15
N LEU A 360 -5.83 -2.14 -1.15
CA LEU A 360 -6.49 -1.32 -2.16
C LEU A 360 -6.00 0.14 -2.13
N LEU A 361 -5.92 0.72 -0.93
CA LEU A 361 -5.43 2.07 -0.69
C LEU A 361 -3.94 2.18 -1.06
N GLY A 362 -3.13 1.21 -0.69
CA GLY A 362 -1.71 1.17 -1.02
C GLY A 362 -1.44 1.03 -2.52
N ALA A 363 -2.24 0.23 -3.21
CA ALA A 363 -2.18 0.11 -4.67
C ALA A 363 -2.48 1.47 -5.34
N ALA A 364 -3.56 2.12 -4.95
CA ALA A 364 -3.91 3.44 -5.47
C ALA A 364 -2.87 4.51 -5.09
N ALA A 365 -2.33 4.47 -3.87
CA ALA A 365 -1.24 5.35 -3.42
C ALA A 365 0.01 5.18 -4.29
N THR A 366 0.35 3.93 -4.64
CA THR A 366 1.46 3.62 -5.56
C THR A 366 1.26 4.30 -6.91
N ALA A 367 0.05 4.20 -7.50
CA ALA A 367 -0.27 4.85 -8.76
C ALA A 367 -0.20 6.38 -8.66
N ALA A 368 -0.78 6.97 -7.62
CA ALA A 368 -0.72 8.41 -7.38
C ALA A 368 0.73 8.91 -7.20
N HIS A 369 1.56 8.15 -6.47
CA HIS A 369 2.96 8.48 -6.30
C HIS A 369 3.77 8.37 -7.60
N LYS A 370 3.59 7.30 -8.36
CA LYS A 370 4.31 7.09 -9.64
C LYS A 370 4.00 8.18 -10.65
N GLU A 371 2.74 8.57 -10.80
CA GLU A 371 2.32 9.56 -11.81
C GLU A 371 2.47 11.01 -11.32
N LEU A 372 2.10 11.31 -10.10
CA LEU A 372 2.03 12.68 -9.58
C LEU A 372 3.11 13.00 -8.54
N GLY A 373 3.77 12.00 -7.97
CA GLY A 373 4.65 12.17 -6.81
C GLY A 373 3.91 12.44 -5.51
N LEU A 374 2.60 12.21 -5.47
CA LEU A 374 1.81 12.42 -4.26
C LEU A 374 2.06 11.29 -3.26
N LEU A 375 2.42 11.67 -2.05
CA LEU A 375 2.35 10.82 -0.87
C LEU A 375 1.09 11.24 -0.11
N TRP A 376 0.18 10.31 0.06
CA TRP A 376 -1.04 10.60 0.83
C TRP A 376 -0.70 10.75 2.31
N THR A 377 -1.34 11.71 2.95
CA THR A 377 -1.30 11.90 4.39
C THR A 377 -2.74 11.90 4.91
N MET A 378 -2.95 11.34 6.10
CA MET A 378 -4.27 11.18 6.70
C MET A 378 -5.20 12.37 6.46
N ILE A 379 -6.40 12.04 6.04
CA ILE A 379 -7.54 12.94 6.10
C ILE A 379 -8.05 12.87 7.53
N GLU A 380 -7.89 13.92 8.32
CA GLU A 380 -8.73 14.09 9.50
C GLU A 380 -10.19 14.04 9.03
N SER A 381 -10.93 13.06 9.54
CA SER A 381 -12.35 12.85 9.29
C SER A 381 -13.20 14.00 9.77
#